data_e28f052c84e4bccbea04c86cffc752e5
#
_entry.id   e28f052c84e4bccbea04c86cffc752e5
#
_cell.length_a   1.000
_cell.length_b   1.000
_cell.length_c   1.000
_cell.angle_alpha   90.00
_cell.angle_beta   90.00
_cell.angle_gamma   90.00
#
_symmetry.space_group_name_H-M   'P 1'
#
loop_
_entity.id
_entity.type
_entity.pdbx_description
1 polymer ?
#
loop_
_entity_poly.entity_id
_entity_poly.type
_entity_poly.pdbx_seq_one_letter_code
_entity_poly.pdbx_strand_id
1 'polypeptide(L)'
;MRFTLNGAAVDVAVHPMARLLDVLRLDLGLTGTKEGCGEGECGACTVLIDGEPVCSCLVPVAQVEGTAVLSIEGLGDNHPLQHLFMNEVGAQCGICTPGMILAALSVGPTPTLDDIKTALAGNLCRCTGYSAIYRAVMKWREVEHAEGERSSQVSE
;
A
#
# COMPACT_ATOMS: atom_id res chain seq x y z
N MET A 1 -11.96 19.52 3.65
CA MET A 1 -11.78 18.73 2.41
C MET A 1 -12.46 17.40 2.60
N ARG A 2 -13.24 16.98 1.61
CA ARG A 2 -14.02 15.73 1.66
C ARG A 2 -13.48 14.73 0.64
N PHE A 3 -13.17 13.51 1.09
CA PHE A 3 -12.71 12.40 0.24
C PHE A 3 -13.17 11.06 0.82
N THR A 4 -12.98 9.98 0.07
CA THR A 4 -13.23 8.62 0.57
C THR A 4 -11.94 8.04 1.12
N LEU A 5 -11.94 7.58 2.37
CA LEU A 5 -10.80 6.94 3.01
C LEU A 5 -11.17 5.53 3.46
N ASN A 6 -10.48 4.53 2.95
CA ASN A 6 -10.72 3.12 3.29
C ASN A 6 -12.20 2.71 3.11
N GLY A 7 -12.84 3.23 2.06
CA GLY A 7 -14.24 2.97 1.75
C GLY A 7 -15.27 3.83 2.50
N ALA A 8 -14.84 4.69 3.44
CA ALA A 8 -15.72 5.58 4.18
C ALA A 8 -15.51 7.05 3.79
N ALA A 9 -16.60 7.83 3.69
CA ALA A 9 -16.50 9.27 3.47
C ALA A 9 -15.95 9.96 4.71
N VAL A 10 -14.91 10.78 4.54
CA VAL A 10 -14.33 11.60 5.61
C VAL A 10 -14.35 13.08 5.23
N ASP A 11 -14.47 13.95 6.23
CA ASP A 11 -14.39 15.40 6.07
C ASP A 11 -13.37 15.94 7.08
N VAL A 12 -12.29 16.55 6.58
CA VAL A 12 -11.21 17.07 7.42
C VAL A 12 -11.13 18.59 7.34
N ALA A 13 -11.02 19.22 8.51
CA ALA A 13 -10.91 20.68 8.66
C ALA A 13 -9.46 21.07 8.98
N VAL A 14 -8.57 20.90 8.01
CA VAL A 14 -7.13 21.19 8.14
C VAL A 14 -6.70 22.19 7.06
N HIS A 15 -5.47 22.72 7.16
CA HIS A 15 -4.92 23.59 6.11
C HIS A 15 -4.83 22.83 4.78
N PRO A 16 -5.26 23.42 3.63
CA PRO A 16 -5.27 22.72 2.33
C PRO A 16 -3.90 22.18 1.90
N MET A 17 -2.80 22.83 2.32
CA MET A 17 -1.44 22.41 2.04
C MET A 17 -0.84 21.49 3.11
N ALA A 18 -1.63 21.02 4.10
CA ALA A 18 -1.16 19.99 5.02
C ALA A 18 -0.83 18.70 4.24
N ARG A 19 0.27 18.04 4.60
CA ARG A 19 0.65 16.78 3.95
C ARG A 19 -0.41 15.72 4.26
N LEU A 20 -0.83 14.97 3.25
CA LEU A 20 -1.77 13.86 3.44
C LEU A 20 -1.28 12.87 4.50
N LEU A 21 0.03 12.60 4.54
CA LEU A 21 0.67 11.76 5.57
C LEU A 21 0.35 12.25 6.99
N ASP A 22 0.47 13.55 7.25
CA ASP A 22 0.22 14.13 8.57
C ASP A 22 -1.27 14.03 8.91
N VAL A 23 -2.15 14.35 7.96
CA VAL A 23 -3.60 14.23 8.13
C VAL A 23 -4.00 12.80 8.48
N LEU A 24 -3.47 11.81 7.76
CA LEU A 24 -3.75 10.40 8.06
C LEU A 24 -3.30 10.03 9.49
N ARG A 25 -2.08 10.41 9.86
CA ARG A 25 -1.46 9.96 11.11
C ARG A 25 -1.89 10.76 12.34
N LEU A 26 -2.01 12.09 12.22
CA LEU A 26 -2.21 12.99 13.37
C LEU A 26 -3.68 13.37 13.55
N ASP A 27 -4.37 13.68 12.46
CA ASP A 27 -5.78 14.11 12.54
C ASP A 27 -6.75 12.93 12.54
N LEU A 28 -6.44 11.87 11.76
CA LEU A 28 -7.31 10.69 11.62
C LEU A 28 -6.82 9.47 12.43
N GLY A 29 -5.65 9.53 13.06
CA GLY A 29 -5.11 8.47 13.91
C GLY A 29 -4.67 7.20 13.18
N LEU A 30 -4.59 7.22 11.83
CA LEU A 30 -4.17 6.09 11.01
C LEU A 30 -2.64 6.01 10.95
N THR A 31 -2.05 5.40 11.94
CA THR A 31 -0.58 5.37 12.12
C THR A 31 0.13 4.26 11.36
N GLY A 32 -0.60 3.40 10.65
CA GLY A 32 -0.05 2.34 9.81
C GLY A 32 0.80 2.89 8.66
N THR A 33 0.36 3.98 8.00
CA THR A 33 1.18 4.71 7.05
C THR A 33 2.38 5.32 7.76
N LYS A 34 3.62 5.02 7.31
CA LYS A 34 4.85 5.38 8.02
C LYS A 34 5.59 6.54 7.36
N GLU A 35 6.27 7.35 8.17
CA GLU A 35 7.22 8.35 7.68
C GLU A 35 8.65 7.78 7.77
N GLY A 36 9.35 7.74 6.63
CA GLY A 36 10.76 7.41 6.59
C GLY A 36 11.60 8.64 6.29
N CYS A 37 11.53 9.17 5.07
CA CYS A 37 12.32 10.33 4.65
C CYS A 37 11.56 11.68 4.72
N GLY A 38 10.24 11.69 4.51
CA GLY A 38 9.44 12.91 4.38
C GLY A 38 9.64 13.69 3.06
N GLU A 39 10.41 13.14 2.12
CA GLU A 39 10.89 13.81 0.91
C GLU A 39 10.52 13.06 -0.39
N GLY A 40 9.65 12.04 -0.30
CA GLY A 40 9.19 11.28 -1.48
C GLY A 40 10.15 10.20 -1.99
N GLU A 41 11.28 9.95 -1.31
CA GLU A 41 12.34 9.06 -1.80
C GLU A 41 12.18 7.59 -1.37
N CYS A 42 11.66 7.34 -0.16
CA CYS A 42 11.73 6.00 0.43
C CYS A 42 10.47 5.16 0.28
N GLY A 43 9.33 5.73 -0.08
CA GLY A 43 8.06 5.03 -0.24
C GLY A 43 7.42 4.44 1.02
N ALA A 44 7.96 4.68 2.23
CA ALA A 44 7.37 4.17 3.47
C ALA A 44 5.95 4.72 3.72
N CYS A 45 5.66 5.90 3.16
CA CYS A 45 4.39 6.59 3.25
C CYS A 45 3.44 6.32 2.08
N THR A 46 3.71 5.31 1.24
CA THR A 46 2.85 4.99 0.10
C THR A 46 1.42 4.71 0.56
N VAL A 47 0.47 5.34 -0.11
CA VAL A 47 -0.97 5.07 -0.07
C VAL A 47 -1.45 4.88 -1.51
N LEU A 48 -2.66 4.35 -1.72
CA LEU A 48 -3.27 4.39 -3.05
C LEU A 48 -4.25 5.56 -3.12
N ILE A 49 -4.16 6.35 -4.19
CA ILE A 49 -5.13 7.39 -4.53
C ILE A 49 -5.76 6.98 -5.86
N ASP A 50 -7.06 6.72 -5.85
CA ASP A 50 -7.80 6.18 -7.00
C ASP A 50 -7.14 4.92 -7.61
N GLY A 51 -6.54 4.08 -6.75
CA GLY A 51 -5.85 2.84 -7.13
C GLY A 51 -4.36 2.99 -7.46
N GLU A 52 -3.83 4.20 -7.60
CA GLU A 52 -2.43 4.45 -7.95
C GLU A 52 -1.55 4.68 -6.71
N PRO A 53 -0.35 4.06 -6.63
CA PRO A 53 0.56 4.22 -5.50
C PRO A 53 1.22 5.61 -5.50
N VAL A 54 1.06 6.33 -4.39
CA VAL A 54 1.55 7.70 -4.23
C VAL A 54 2.25 7.89 -2.88
N CYS A 55 3.34 8.66 -2.85
CA CYS A 55 4.00 9.06 -1.61
C CYS A 55 3.22 10.16 -0.89
N SER A 56 2.45 9.81 0.14
CA SER A 56 1.57 10.74 0.86
C SER A 56 2.28 11.92 1.54
N CYS A 57 3.59 11.82 1.77
CA CYS A 57 4.40 12.92 2.30
C CYS A 57 4.57 14.10 1.33
N LEU A 58 4.33 13.89 0.02
CA LEU A 58 4.40 14.94 -1.01
C LEU A 58 3.03 15.45 -1.45
N VAL A 59 1.94 14.84 -0.99
CA VAL A 59 0.58 15.17 -1.43
C VAL A 59 -0.05 16.19 -0.47
N PRO A 60 -0.35 17.43 -0.91
CA PRO A 60 -1.24 18.33 -0.17
C PRO A 60 -2.63 17.72 -0.06
N VAL A 61 -3.25 17.79 1.11
CA VAL A 61 -4.57 17.18 1.32
C VAL A 61 -5.67 17.74 0.41
N ALA A 62 -5.51 18.96 -0.08
CA ALA A 62 -6.42 19.53 -1.08
C ALA A 62 -6.47 18.74 -2.40
N GLN A 63 -5.40 18.00 -2.75
CA GLN A 63 -5.36 17.22 -4.00
C GLN A 63 -6.17 15.93 -3.92
N VAL A 64 -6.55 15.48 -2.73
CA VAL A 64 -7.36 14.27 -2.58
C VAL A 64 -8.86 14.57 -2.42
N GLU A 65 -9.27 15.83 -2.56
CA GLU A 65 -10.68 16.18 -2.51
C GLU A 65 -11.46 15.46 -3.62
N GLY A 66 -12.48 14.70 -3.23
CA GLY A 66 -13.32 13.93 -4.15
C GLY A 66 -12.72 12.61 -4.63
N THR A 67 -11.49 12.25 -4.22
CA THR A 67 -10.83 10.99 -4.60
C THR A 67 -11.06 9.87 -3.59
N ALA A 68 -10.64 8.65 -3.94
CA ALA A 68 -10.60 7.49 -3.05
C ALA A 68 -9.17 7.24 -2.58
N VAL A 69 -8.93 7.33 -1.28
CA VAL A 69 -7.64 7.04 -0.65
C VAL A 69 -7.72 5.70 0.07
N LEU A 70 -6.77 4.82 -0.17
CA LEU A 70 -6.58 3.58 0.56
C LEU A 70 -5.26 3.62 1.32
N SER A 71 -5.33 3.50 2.64
CA SER A 71 -4.19 3.28 3.53
C SER A 71 -4.09 1.79 3.92
N ILE A 72 -3.02 1.41 4.60
CA ILE A 72 -2.81 0.00 5.00
C ILE A 72 -3.94 -0.53 5.88
N GLU A 73 -4.55 0.32 6.69
CA GLU A 73 -5.68 -0.03 7.55
C GLU A 73 -6.93 -0.44 6.75
N GLY A 74 -7.07 0.07 5.53
CA GLY A 74 -8.18 -0.27 4.63
C GLY A 74 -8.15 -1.70 4.09
N LEU A 75 -7.01 -2.40 4.20
CA LEU A 75 -6.90 -3.81 3.84
C LEU A 75 -7.48 -4.74 4.93
N GLY A 76 -7.75 -4.21 6.12
CA GLY A 76 -8.15 -5.03 7.28
C GLY A 76 -7.02 -5.93 7.77
N ASP A 77 -7.33 -6.81 8.74
CA ASP A 77 -6.32 -7.61 9.43
C ASP A 77 -5.97 -8.93 8.73
N ASN A 78 -6.75 -9.34 7.72
CA ASN A 78 -6.66 -10.68 7.11
C ASN A 78 -6.29 -10.67 5.63
N HIS A 79 -5.71 -9.60 5.11
CA HIS A 79 -5.31 -9.57 3.70
C HIS A 79 -4.17 -10.59 3.45
N PRO A 80 -4.29 -11.50 2.44
CA PRO A 80 -3.33 -12.57 2.20
C PRO A 80 -1.88 -12.10 2.07
N LEU A 81 -1.66 -10.95 1.41
CA LEU A 81 -0.33 -10.39 1.23
C LEU A 81 0.33 -10.00 2.55
N GLN A 82 -0.44 -9.50 3.55
CA GLN A 82 0.08 -9.20 4.89
C GLN A 82 0.63 -10.46 5.57
N HIS A 83 -0.14 -11.56 5.51
CA HIS A 83 0.28 -12.85 6.05
C HIS A 83 1.52 -13.40 5.33
N LEU A 84 1.60 -13.25 4.01
CA LEU A 84 2.76 -13.69 3.24
C LEU A 84 4.00 -12.87 3.56
N PHE A 85 3.88 -11.56 3.79
CA PHE A 85 5.00 -10.75 4.28
C PHE A 85 5.56 -11.26 5.61
N MET A 86 4.69 -11.71 6.52
CA MET A 86 5.12 -12.32 7.79
C MET A 86 5.76 -13.69 7.59
N ASN A 87 5.09 -14.58 6.83
CA ASN A 87 5.51 -15.97 6.63
C ASN A 87 6.81 -16.10 5.84
N GLU A 88 7.04 -15.22 4.85
CA GLU A 88 8.26 -15.18 4.04
C GLU A 88 9.39 -14.34 4.68
N VAL A 89 9.15 -13.79 5.87
CA VAL A 89 10.09 -12.90 6.56
C VAL A 89 10.40 -11.65 5.71
N GLY A 90 9.40 -11.16 4.97
CA GLY A 90 9.46 -9.91 4.20
C GLY A 90 9.35 -8.65 5.06
N ALA A 91 8.96 -8.80 6.33
CA ALA A 91 8.90 -7.73 7.32
C ALA A 91 9.91 -7.98 8.43
N GLN A 92 10.77 -6.99 8.74
CA GLN A 92 11.70 -7.01 9.88
C GLN A 92 11.42 -5.84 10.81
N CYS A 93 11.98 -4.64 10.59
CA CYS A 93 11.67 -3.47 11.42
C CYS A 93 10.24 -2.93 11.22
N GLY A 94 9.61 -3.21 10.08
CA GLY A 94 8.22 -2.87 9.80
C GLY A 94 7.99 -1.48 9.19
N ILE A 95 9.00 -0.60 9.13
CA ILE A 95 8.82 0.79 8.65
C ILE A 95 8.42 0.84 7.17
N CYS A 96 9.05 0.07 6.30
CA CYS A 96 8.71 0.05 4.87
C CYS A 96 7.49 -0.84 4.57
N THR A 97 7.11 -1.74 5.47
CA THR A 97 6.16 -2.83 5.18
C THR A 97 4.78 -2.34 4.72
N PRO A 98 4.13 -1.36 5.35
CA PRO A 98 2.84 -0.86 4.88
C PRO A 98 2.91 -0.29 3.45
N GLY A 99 3.92 0.53 3.19
CA GLY A 99 4.12 1.12 1.86
C GLY A 99 4.44 0.06 0.79
N MET A 100 5.27 -0.94 1.13
CA MET A 100 5.57 -2.07 0.23
C MET A 100 4.32 -2.88 -0.13
N ILE A 101 3.47 -3.16 0.85
CA ILE A 101 2.22 -3.91 0.64
C ILE A 101 1.30 -3.13 -0.30
N LEU A 102 1.08 -1.85 -0.04
CA LEU A 102 0.21 -1.02 -0.88
C LEU A 102 0.78 -0.87 -2.30
N ALA A 103 2.09 -0.64 -2.45
CA ALA A 103 2.72 -0.60 -3.76
C ALA A 103 2.59 -1.94 -4.50
N ALA A 104 2.70 -3.07 -3.80
CA ALA A 104 2.54 -4.40 -4.40
C ALA A 104 1.13 -4.66 -4.93
N LEU A 105 0.09 -3.97 -4.45
CA LEU A 105 -1.27 -4.11 -4.98
C LEU A 105 -1.38 -3.64 -6.44
N SER A 106 -0.50 -2.74 -6.90
CA SER A 106 -0.46 -2.27 -8.29
C SER A 106 0.15 -3.29 -9.26
N VAL A 107 0.79 -4.34 -8.75
CA VAL A 107 1.37 -5.40 -9.59
C VAL A 107 0.25 -6.20 -10.27
N GLY A 108 0.37 -6.44 -11.57
CA GLY A 108 -0.62 -7.19 -12.35
C GLY A 108 -0.84 -8.63 -11.86
N PRO A 109 -1.83 -9.34 -12.41
CA PRO A 109 -2.26 -10.66 -11.89
C PRO A 109 -1.24 -11.78 -12.12
N THR A 110 -0.42 -11.70 -13.16
CA THR A 110 0.59 -12.69 -13.53
C THR A 110 1.96 -12.04 -13.74
N PRO A 111 2.56 -11.46 -12.68
CA PRO A 111 3.79 -10.68 -12.82
C PRO A 111 5.01 -11.57 -12.99
N THR A 112 5.95 -11.07 -13.76
CA THR A 112 7.34 -11.56 -13.69
C THR A 112 8.05 -10.99 -12.46
N LEU A 113 9.19 -11.56 -12.09
CA LEU A 113 10.00 -10.99 -11.02
C LEU A 113 10.44 -9.55 -11.31
N ASP A 114 10.67 -9.22 -12.58
CA ASP A 114 11.09 -7.87 -12.97
C ASP A 114 9.92 -6.87 -12.91
N ASP A 115 8.69 -7.29 -13.17
CA ASP A 115 7.51 -6.47 -12.92
C ASP A 115 7.37 -6.12 -11.44
N ILE A 116 7.56 -7.09 -10.55
CA ILE A 116 7.53 -6.88 -9.10
C ILE A 116 8.64 -5.92 -8.66
N LYS A 117 9.87 -6.11 -9.14
CA LYS A 117 10.98 -5.20 -8.84
C LYS A 117 10.70 -3.77 -9.31
N THR A 118 10.11 -3.63 -10.48
CA THR A 118 9.74 -2.33 -11.05
C THR A 118 8.67 -1.64 -10.22
N ALA A 119 7.60 -2.35 -9.87
CA ALA A 119 6.51 -1.80 -9.04
C ALA A 119 7.00 -1.37 -7.65
N LEU A 120 7.97 -2.08 -7.07
CA LEU A 120 8.53 -1.80 -5.75
C LEU A 120 9.80 -0.94 -5.77
N ALA A 121 10.24 -0.45 -6.93
CA ALA A 121 11.50 0.30 -7.06
C ALA A 121 11.51 1.60 -6.22
N GLY A 122 10.33 2.22 -6.02
CA GLY A 122 10.17 3.42 -5.19
C GLY A 122 10.04 3.16 -3.68
N ASN A 123 10.06 1.89 -3.24
CA ASN A 123 9.89 1.50 -1.85
C ASN A 123 11.18 0.89 -1.28
N LEU A 124 11.87 1.63 -0.41
CA LEU A 124 13.18 1.25 0.08
C LEU A 124 13.11 0.43 1.36
N CYS A 125 13.82 -0.69 1.39
CA CYS A 125 14.03 -1.50 2.58
C CYS A 125 15.51 -1.68 2.87
N ARG A 126 15.96 -1.35 4.10
CA ARG A 126 17.36 -1.51 4.52
C ARG A 126 17.62 -2.86 5.21
N CYS A 127 16.57 -3.58 5.60
CA CYS A 127 16.68 -4.77 6.46
C CYS A 127 16.73 -6.09 5.69
N THR A 128 15.84 -6.28 4.69
CA THR A 128 15.50 -7.60 4.13
C THR A 128 16.35 -8.04 2.94
N GLY A 129 16.99 -7.09 2.24
CA GLY A 129 17.65 -7.37 0.96
C GLY A 129 16.67 -7.74 -0.16
N TYR A 130 15.37 -7.48 0.01
CA TYR A 130 14.25 -7.61 -0.94
C TYR A 130 13.84 -9.02 -1.35
N SER A 131 14.72 -10.03 -1.35
CA SER A 131 14.38 -11.37 -1.83
C SER A 131 13.16 -11.98 -1.15
N ALA A 132 13.00 -11.77 0.15
CA ALA A 132 11.85 -12.23 0.92
C ALA A 132 10.57 -11.47 0.54
N ILE A 133 10.66 -10.17 0.30
CA ILE A 133 9.55 -9.32 -0.16
C ILE A 133 9.07 -9.80 -1.54
N TYR A 134 9.97 -10.00 -2.49
CA TYR A 134 9.62 -10.45 -3.84
C TYR A 134 8.95 -11.83 -3.81
N ARG A 135 9.43 -12.76 -2.96
CA ARG A 135 8.78 -14.07 -2.79
C ARG A 135 7.37 -13.94 -2.23
N ALA A 136 7.16 -13.05 -1.26
CA ALA A 136 5.82 -12.83 -0.69
C ALA A 136 4.83 -12.32 -1.75
N VAL A 137 5.23 -11.35 -2.56
CA VAL A 137 4.40 -10.81 -3.64
C VAL A 137 4.13 -11.85 -4.73
N MET A 138 5.15 -12.62 -5.14
CA MET A 138 4.99 -13.68 -6.13
C MET A 138 3.98 -14.71 -5.67
N LYS A 139 4.14 -15.25 -4.45
CA LYS A 139 3.23 -16.24 -3.87
C LYS A 139 1.81 -15.72 -3.74
N TRP A 140 1.63 -14.44 -3.39
CA TRP A 140 0.31 -13.85 -3.31
C TRP A 140 -0.41 -13.89 -4.65
N ARG A 141 0.26 -13.52 -5.74
CA ARG A 141 -0.34 -13.55 -7.08
C ARG A 141 -0.63 -14.97 -7.57
N GLU A 142 0.23 -15.94 -7.23
CA GLU A 142 -0.03 -17.35 -7.53
C GLU A 142 -1.30 -17.87 -6.84
N VAL A 143 -1.52 -17.50 -5.58
CA VAL A 143 -2.72 -17.89 -4.82
C VAL A 143 -3.98 -17.24 -5.40
N GLU A 144 -3.95 -15.93 -5.66
CA GLU A 144 -5.10 -15.21 -6.23
C GLU A 144 -5.47 -15.74 -7.62
N HIS A 145 -4.47 -16.04 -8.46
CA HIS A 145 -4.72 -16.61 -9.78
C HIS A 145 -5.41 -17.97 -9.68
N ALA A 146 -4.93 -18.86 -8.80
CA ALA A 146 -5.51 -20.18 -8.58
C ALA A 146 -6.95 -20.12 -8.00
N GLU A 147 -7.28 -19.11 -7.21
CA GLU A 147 -8.63 -18.89 -6.69
C GLU A 147 -9.58 -18.34 -7.75
N GLY A 148 -9.09 -17.44 -8.61
CA GLY A 148 -9.85 -16.92 -9.75
C GLY A 148 -10.23 -17.98 -10.75
N GLU A 149 -9.32 -18.90 -11.08
CA GLU A 149 -9.60 -20.03 -11.98
C GLU A 149 -10.64 -21.00 -11.40
N ARG A 150 -10.58 -21.28 -10.09
CA ARG A 150 -11.57 -22.15 -9.42
C ARG A 150 -12.97 -21.54 -9.40
N SER A 151 -13.07 -20.22 -9.21
CA SER A 151 -14.36 -19.52 -9.19
C SER A 151 -15.03 -19.49 -10.56
N SER A 152 -14.26 -19.44 -11.65
CA SER A 152 -14.79 -19.46 -13.02
C SER A 152 -15.30 -20.85 -13.46
N GLN A 153 -14.76 -21.95 -12.88
CA GLN A 153 -15.17 -23.32 -13.20
C GLN A 153 -16.45 -23.78 -12.47
N VAL A 154 -16.86 -23.09 -11.42
CA VAL A 154 -18.06 -23.42 -10.62
C VAL A 154 -19.32 -22.73 -11.17
N SER A 155 -19.18 -21.81 -12.13
CA SER A 155 -20.29 -21.06 -12.75
C SER A 155 -20.76 -21.62 -14.10
N GLU A 156 -20.28 -22.80 -14.52
CA GLU A 156 -20.79 -23.59 -15.65
C GLU A 156 -21.61 -24.79 -15.14
#